data_20069946604966ba3dddf38e15c82a1c
#
_entry.id   20069946604966ba3dddf38e15c82a1c
#
_cell.length_a   1.000
_cell.length_b   1.000
_cell.length_c   1.000
_cell.angle_alpha   90.00
_cell.angle_beta   90.00
_cell.angle_gamma   90.00
#
_symmetry.space_group_name_H-M   'P 1'
#
loop_
_entity.id
_entity.type
_entity.pdbx_description
1 polymer ?
#
loop_
_entity_poly.entity_id
_entity_poly.type
_entity_poly.pdbx_seq_one_letter_code
_entity_poly.pdbx_strand_id
1 'polypeptide(L)'
;MLAIIVTAMTTPLYKASTRLFVSTESGSSLAEAYQGNRFSQERVKSYAELIEGQTVAQRTIDKLGLDITAGELQEKVTASAKLDTVLINVSVLDESPVRARDIANSLSDEFVVMIRELETPEPGATPDARVVVEQRASIPERPVTPDTTRNIGLGVILGLALGIGLAVLRDMLDNTVKDRATLEAVTGSGVVGNIPLDKERRKNPAISFDSDRSAISEAFRKLRTNLQFLAVDNPPRAIVITSSMPAEGKSTTAINIALALAEAEHNVVIVDGDLRRPSLHKYLDLVGTVGVSTVLSGGASLSESLQKTRFPGLTALTSGAIPPNPSELLGSQAAKNLLAELRAEFDYVIVDSTPLLAVTDAAILAAAADGVLMMARFGKTKRDELSHAVGSLEGVGAPMLGTVFTMLPTRGGSAYGYGYSYYGGDNTQSPLQQDRTSTPAETPSPQNSAQGVAAQAQKHEVPE
;
A
#
# COMPACT_ATOMS: atom_id res chain seq x y z
N MET A 1 1.15 -4.29 18.67
CA MET A 1 0.25 -5.21 19.44
C MET A 1 1.04 -6.31 20.13
N LEU A 2 1.79 -7.17 19.41
CA LEU A 2 2.54 -8.29 20.04
C LEU A 2 3.48 -7.83 21.16
N ALA A 3 4.26 -6.77 20.94
CA ALA A 3 5.18 -6.22 21.96
C ALA A 3 4.45 -5.76 23.24
N ILE A 4 3.25 -5.21 23.11
CA ILE A 4 2.44 -4.79 24.26
C ILE A 4 1.94 -6.03 25.04
N ILE A 5 1.49 -7.06 24.32
CA ILE A 5 1.02 -8.31 24.93
C ILE A 5 2.17 -8.99 25.68
N VAL A 6 3.33 -9.13 25.05
CA VAL A 6 4.52 -9.72 25.69
C VAL A 6 4.93 -8.92 26.93
N THR A 7 4.95 -7.59 26.84
CA THR A 7 5.27 -6.72 27.97
C THR A 7 4.26 -6.88 29.13
N ALA A 8 2.97 -7.00 28.81
CA ALA A 8 1.92 -7.17 29.82
C ALA A 8 1.90 -8.57 30.47
N MET A 9 2.43 -9.58 29.77
CA MET A 9 2.55 -10.96 30.32
C MET A 9 3.83 -11.19 31.11
N THR A 10 4.80 -10.28 31.04
CA THR A 10 6.05 -10.39 31.80
C THR A 10 5.86 -9.88 33.22
N THR A 11 6.23 -10.66 34.25
CA THR A 11 6.14 -10.27 35.65
C THR A 11 7.01 -9.04 35.96
N PRO A 12 6.45 -7.99 36.54
CA PRO A 12 7.23 -6.78 36.85
C PRO A 12 8.21 -7.04 37.98
N LEU A 13 9.46 -6.61 37.83
CA LEU A 13 10.47 -6.65 38.88
C LEU A 13 10.81 -5.24 39.35
N TYR A 14 10.83 -5.07 40.65
CA TYR A 14 11.13 -3.80 41.31
C TYR A 14 12.53 -3.86 41.94
N LYS A 15 13.30 -2.78 41.79
CA LYS A 15 14.65 -2.65 42.32
C LYS A 15 14.67 -1.69 43.48
N ALA A 16 14.98 -2.21 44.69
CA ALA A 16 15.26 -1.39 45.86
C ALA A 16 16.76 -1.36 46.13
N SER A 17 17.30 -0.21 46.51
CA SER A 17 18.75 -0.06 46.72
C SER A 17 19.06 0.63 48.05
N THR A 18 20.06 0.09 48.75
CA THR A 18 20.66 0.70 49.93
C THR A 18 22.11 1.11 49.63
N ARG A 19 22.66 2.01 50.38
CA ARG A 19 24.05 2.41 50.28
C ARG A 19 24.72 2.26 51.63
N LEU A 20 25.88 1.58 51.64
CA LEU A 20 26.69 1.37 52.80
C LEU A 20 27.98 2.19 52.69
N PHE A 21 28.40 2.77 53.81
CA PHE A 21 29.66 3.50 53.94
C PHE A 21 30.60 2.69 54.82
N VAL A 22 31.82 2.47 54.34
CA VAL A 22 32.88 1.74 55.05
C VAL A 22 33.91 2.72 55.57
N SER A 23 34.20 2.70 56.88
CA SER A 23 35.25 3.50 57.46
C SER A 23 36.15 2.63 58.35
N THR A 24 37.42 2.94 58.36
CA THR A 24 38.42 2.39 59.33
C THR A 24 38.72 3.44 60.39
N GLU A 25 39.11 3.03 61.58
CA GLU A 25 39.63 3.98 62.55
C GLU A 25 40.86 4.68 61.96
N SER A 26 40.78 6.00 61.80
CA SER A 26 41.89 6.80 61.32
C SER A 26 42.82 7.10 62.48
N GLY A 27 44.12 6.74 62.38
CA GLY A 27 45.14 7.16 63.30
C GLY A 27 45.32 8.69 63.36
N SER A 28 46.03 9.17 64.34
CA SER A 28 46.21 10.59 64.61
C SER A 28 47.16 11.33 63.66
N SER A 29 47.78 10.64 62.70
CA SER A 29 48.69 11.21 61.69
C SER A 29 48.09 11.23 60.25
N LEU A 30 48.53 12.20 59.43
CA LEU A 30 48.11 12.32 58.03
C LEU A 30 48.50 11.09 57.20
N ALA A 31 49.61 10.42 57.52
CA ALA A 31 50.06 9.20 56.85
C ALA A 31 49.16 8.00 57.20
N GLU A 32 48.73 7.87 58.45
CA GLU A 32 47.78 6.85 58.88
C GLU A 32 46.40 7.06 58.28
N ALA A 33 45.94 8.31 58.21
CA ALA A 33 44.68 8.63 57.56
C ALA A 33 44.69 8.26 56.02
N TYR A 34 45.79 8.48 55.30
CA TYR A 34 45.95 8.09 53.90
C TYR A 34 46.02 6.57 53.73
N GLN A 35 46.77 5.88 54.60
CA GLN A 35 46.84 4.41 54.57
C GLN A 35 45.47 3.79 54.88
N GLY A 36 44.79 4.35 55.94
CA GLY A 36 43.42 3.91 56.24
C GLY A 36 42.43 4.05 55.15
N ASN A 37 42.50 5.12 54.34
CA ASN A 37 41.62 5.31 53.20
C ASN A 37 41.87 4.27 52.10
N ARG A 38 43.14 3.99 51.73
CA ARG A 38 43.47 2.93 50.77
C ARG A 38 43.03 1.55 51.25
N PHE A 39 43.24 1.24 52.49
CA PHE A 39 42.84 -0.01 53.14
C PHE A 39 41.31 -0.17 53.13
N SER A 40 40.55 0.92 53.38
CA SER A 40 39.12 0.92 53.28
C SER A 40 38.63 0.65 51.84
N GLN A 41 39.29 1.21 50.80
CA GLN A 41 38.96 0.99 49.43
C GLN A 41 39.19 -0.47 48.96
N GLU A 42 40.25 -1.14 49.48
CA GLU A 42 40.51 -2.55 49.20
C GLU A 42 39.44 -3.45 49.86
N ARG A 43 39.07 -3.14 51.12
CA ARG A 43 38.03 -3.90 51.88
C ARG A 43 36.63 -3.76 51.21
N VAL A 44 36.29 -2.62 50.63
CA VAL A 44 34.98 -2.40 50.00
C VAL A 44 34.64 -3.45 48.94
N LYS A 45 35.62 -3.92 48.15
CA LYS A 45 35.44 -4.98 47.16
C LYS A 45 35.12 -6.32 47.85
N SER A 46 35.91 -6.71 48.84
CA SER A 46 35.67 -7.95 49.59
C SER A 46 34.34 -7.91 50.33
N TYR A 47 33.96 -6.76 50.87
CA TYR A 47 32.68 -6.59 51.54
C TYR A 47 31.49 -6.67 50.58
N ALA A 48 31.61 -6.18 49.36
CA ALA A 48 30.58 -6.34 48.37
C ALA A 48 30.34 -7.84 48.02
N GLU A 49 31.40 -8.64 47.90
CA GLU A 49 31.30 -10.08 47.70
C GLU A 49 30.68 -10.79 48.93
N LEU A 50 31.03 -10.36 50.15
CA LEU A 50 30.46 -10.92 51.38
C LEU A 50 28.97 -10.63 51.53
N ILE A 51 28.50 -9.46 51.06
CA ILE A 51 27.06 -9.12 51.05
C ILE A 51 26.26 -10.09 50.20
N GLU A 52 26.80 -10.52 49.06
CA GLU A 52 26.18 -11.53 48.17
C GLU A 52 26.34 -12.95 48.71
N GLY A 53 27.02 -13.12 49.82
CA GLY A 53 27.31 -14.39 50.44
C GLY A 53 26.10 -15.08 51.05
N GLN A 54 26.16 -16.43 51.12
CA GLN A 54 25.10 -17.28 51.66
C GLN A 54 24.76 -16.97 53.12
N THR A 55 25.75 -16.60 53.95
CA THR A 55 25.56 -16.31 55.37
C THR A 55 24.65 -15.11 55.62
N VAL A 56 24.87 -14.01 54.88
CA VAL A 56 24.03 -12.80 54.99
C VAL A 56 22.63 -13.06 54.42
N ALA A 57 22.55 -13.81 53.30
CA ALA A 57 21.28 -14.21 52.72
C ALA A 57 20.46 -15.03 53.73
N GLN A 58 21.06 -16.06 54.38
CA GLN A 58 20.35 -16.89 55.33
C GLN A 58 19.90 -16.09 56.59
N ARG A 59 20.75 -15.24 57.16
CA ARG A 59 20.37 -14.38 58.29
C ARG A 59 19.19 -13.46 57.95
N THR A 60 19.16 -12.95 56.69
CA THR A 60 18.08 -12.09 56.18
C THR A 60 16.77 -12.88 56.06
N ILE A 61 16.84 -14.10 55.51
CA ILE A 61 15.70 -15.00 55.40
C ILE A 61 15.10 -15.30 56.77
N ASP A 62 15.96 -15.71 57.73
CA ASP A 62 15.51 -16.07 59.07
C ASP A 62 14.86 -14.88 59.78
N LYS A 63 15.40 -13.67 59.61
CA LYS A 63 14.87 -12.44 60.22
C LYS A 63 13.54 -12.00 59.65
N LEU A 64 13.35 -12.12 58.32
CA LEU A 64 12.13 -11.68 57.64
C LEU A 64 11.09 -12.81 57.47
N GLY A 65 11.44 -14.05 57.81
CA GLY A 65 10.59 -15.22 57.63
C GLY A 65 10.23 -15.50 56.17
N LEU A 66 11.22 -15.37 55.26
CA LEU A 66 10.99 -15.56 53.82
C LEU A 66 10.93 -17.06 53.50
N ASP A 67 9.97 -17.43 52.66
CA ASP A 67 9.81 -18.80 52.14
C ASP A 67 10.59 -18.97 50.82
N ILE A 68 11.91 -18.73 50.89
CA ILE A 68 12.87 -18.89 49.80
C ILE A 68 14.19 -19.44 50.34
N THR A 69 14.97 -20.05 49.44
CA THR A 69 16.31 -20.53 49.80
C THR A 69 17.36 -19.40 49.77
N ALA A 70 18.48 -19.58 50.47
CA ALA A 70 19.59 -18.62 50.46
C ALA A 70 20.12 -18.41 49.02
N GLY A 71 20.16 -19.44 48.17
CA GLY A 71 20.56 -19.33 46.75
C GLY A 71 19.62 -18.47 45.95
N GLU A 72 18.31 -18.62 46.12
CA GLU A 72 17.30 -17.78 45.44
C GLU A 72 17.37 -16.30 45.86
N LEU A 73 17.70 -16.05 47.13
CA LEU A 73 17.92 -14.67 47.58
C LEU A 73 19.21 -14.07 47.01
N GLN A 74 20.27 -14.85 46.91
CA GLN A 74 21.55 -14.41 46.32
C GLN A 74 21.36 -13.97 44.85
N GLU A 75 20.55 -14.69 44.03
CA GLU A 75 20.25 -14.32 42.65
C GLU A 75 19.49 -12.98 42.53
N LYS A 76 18.76 -12.60 43.58
CA LYS A 76 18.02 -11.33 43.65
C LYS A 76 18.86 -10.16 44.18
N VAL A 77 20.03 -10.43 44.77
CA VAL A 77 20.90 -9.42 45.38
C VAL A 77 22.06 -9.11 44.47
N THR A 78 22.39 -7.83 44.35
CA THR A 78 23.60 -7.38 43.67
C THR A 78 24.26 -6.31 44.51
N ALA A 79 25.52 -6.52 44.89
CA ALA A 79 26.33 -5.57 45.63
C ALA A 79 27.47 -5.08 44.74
N SER A 80 27.66 -3.78 44.65
CA SER A 80 28.70 -3.18 43.83
C SER A 80 29.47 -2.12 44.58
N ALA A 81 30.79 -2.26 44.60
CA ALA A 81 31.69 -1.23 45.08
C ALA A 81 31.75 -0.08 44.09
N LYS A 82 31.52 1.16 44.53
CA LYS A 82 31.67 2.33 43.65
C LYS A 82 33.17 2.66 43.57
N LEU A 83 33.71 2.65 42.34
CA LEU A 83 35.13 2.91 42.06
C LEU A 83 35.63 4.18 42.75
N ASP A 84 36.82 4.09 43.32
CA ASP A 84 37.54 5.17 44.02
C ASP A 84 36.75 5.78 45.23
N THR A 85 35.83 5.01 45.79
CA THR A 85 35.08 5.43 47.00
C THR A 85 35.01 4.29 48.01
N VAL A 86 34.58 4.65 49.18
CA VAL A 86 34.32 3.71 50.31
C VAL A 86 32.84 3.32 50.41
N LEU A 87 32.12 3.39 49.28
CA LEU A 87 30.68 3.14 49.20
C LEU A 87 30.38 1.80 48.54
N ILE A 88 29.42 1.06 49.08
CA ILE A 88 28.87 -0.15 48.52
C ILE A 88 27.39 0.12 48.23
N ASN A 89 26.99 -0.06 46.95
CA ASN A 89 25.59 -0.04 46.59
C ASN A 89 25.06 -1.48 46.60
N VAL A 90 24.04 -1.73 47.40
CA VAL A 90 23.32 -3.01 47.44
C VAL A 90 21.97 -2.85 46.82
N SER A 91 21.65 -3.68 45.85
CA SER A 91 20.38 -3.67 45.14
C SER A 91 19.69 -5.01 45.28
N VAL A 92 18.40 -5.00 45.45
CA VAL A 92 17.55 -6.19 45.51
C VAL A 92 16.44 -6.08 44.47
N LEU A 93 16.24 -7.15 43.68
CA LEU A 93 15.17 -7.28 42.71
C LEU A 93 14.11 -8.22 43.28
N ASP A 94 12.87 -7.77 43.32
CA ASP A 94 11.72 -8.61 43.68
C ASP A 94 10.45 -8.20 42.96
N GLU A 95 9.49 -9.11 42.88
CA GLU A 95 8.17 -8.86 42.26
C GLU A 95 7.32 -7.88 43.10
N SER A 96 7.57 -7.84 44.44
CA SER A 96 6.90 -6.92 45.35
C SER A 96 7.81 -5.74 45.67
N PRO A 97 7.39 -4.46 45.42
CA PRO A 97 8.19 -3.29 45.75
C PRO A 97 8.45 -3.13 47.26
N VAL A 98 7.48 -3.57 48.07
CA VAL A 98 7.61 -3.55 49.53
C VAL A 98 8.62 -4.59 49.98
N ARG A 99 8.52 -5.83 49.43
CA ARG A 99 9.46 -6.91 49.78
C ARG A 99 10.89 -6.61 49.32
N ALA A 100 11.06 -6.01 48.11
CA ALA A 100 12.38 -5.56 47.64
C ALA A 100 13.04 -4.59 48.64
N ARG A 101 12.29 -3.57 49.13
CA ARG A 101 12.77 -2.62 50.15
C ARG A 101 13.12 -3.31 51.45
N ASP A 102 12.25 -4.20 51.95
CA ASP A 102 12.42 -4.83 53.24
C ASP A 102 13.64 -5.79 53.24
N ILE A 103 13.81 -6.55 52.19
CA ILE A 103 14.98 -7.41 51.96
C ILE A 103 16.25 -6.54 51.89
N ALA A 104 16.27 -5.46 51.08
CA ALA A 104 17.46 -4.61 50.95
C ALA A 104 17.88 -3.97 52.26
N ASN A 105 16.93 -3.49 53.07
CA ASN A 105 17.20 -2.90 54.38
C ASN A 105 17.66 -3.96 55.38
N SER A 106 16.96 -5.09 55.48
CA SER A 106 17.30 -6.15 56.43
C SER A 106 18.67 -6.77 56.11
N LEU A 107 18.96 -7.01 54.83
CA LEU A 107 20.24 -7.54 54.37
C LEU A 107 21.39 -6.60 54.71
N SER A 108 21.19 -5.28 54.56
CA SER A 108 22.18 -4.27 54.97
C SER A 108 22.38 -4.23 56.46
N ASP A 109 21.30 -4.34 57.24
CA ASP A 109 21.39 -4.38 58.72
C ASP A 109 22.13 -5.65 59.22
N GLU A 110 21.79 -6.83 58.66
CA GLU A 110 22.46 -8.10 58.99
C GLU A 110 23.94 -8.10 58.60
N PHE A 111 24.25 -7.49 57.44
CA PHE A 111 25.63 -7.30 57.01
C PHE A 111 26.43 -6.43 58.00
N VAL A 112 25.85 -5.32 58.45
CA VAL A 112 26.49 -4.43 59.48
C VAL A 112 26.78 -5.20 60.77
N VAL A 113 25.83 -6.06 61.19
CA VAL A 113 26.01 -6.92 62.36
C VAL A 113 27.15 -7.93 62.15
N MET A 114 27.11 -8.63 60.98
CA MET A 114 28.15 -9.62 60.68
C MET A 114 29.54 -9.02 60.56
N ILE A 115 29.70 -7.87 59.91
CA ILE A 115 31.01 -7.19 59.82
C ILE A 115 31.51 -6.77 61.22
N ARG A 116 30.63 -6.29 62.10
CA ARG A 116 31.03 -5.97 63.48
C ARG A 116 31.53 -7.22 64.20
N GLU A 117 30.88 -8.37 64.05
CA GLU A 117 31.32 -9.65 64.60
C GLU A 117 32.69 -10.10 64.07
N LEU A 118 32.89 -9.94 62.70
CA LEU A 118 34.15 -10.34 62.07
C LEU A 118 35.35 -9.45 62.36
N GLU A 119 35.09 -8.14 62.47
CA GLU A 119 36.16 -7.12 62.67
C GLU A 119 36.45 -6.81 64.16
N THR A 120 35.80 -7.48 65.13
CA THR A 120 36.07 -7.32 66.57
C THR A 120 36.95 -8.48 67.01
N PRO A 121 38.27 -8.26 67.26
CA PRO A 121 39.21 -9.34 67.55
C PRO A 121 38.95 -9.99 68.89
N GLU A 122 38.47 -9.26 69.92
CA GLU A 122 38.13 -9.76 71.24
C GLU A 122 36.85 -9.13 71.79
N PRO A 123 36.06 -9.82 72.61
CA PRO A 123 34.86 -9.27 73.20
C PRO A 123 35.15 -7.96 73.98
N GLY A 124 34.62 -6.84 73.46
CA GLY A 124 34.79 -5.51 74.08
C GLY A 124 35.84 -4.62 73.41
N ALA A 125 36.57 -5.11 72.41
CA ALA A 125 37.49 -4.30 71.59
C ALA A 125 36.74 -3.44 70.57
N THR A 126 37.36 -2.38 70.07
CA THR A 126 36.86 -1.56 68.96
C THR A 126 37.11 -2.32 67.68
N PRO A 127 36.11 -2.43 66.74
CA PRO A 127 36.31 -3.09 65.48
C PRO A 127 37.24 -2.31 64.53
N ASP A 128 38.14 -3.00 63.79
CA ASP A 128 39.13 -2.42 62.89
C ASP A 128 38.49 -1.67 61.70
N ALA A 129 37.31 -2.09 61.32
CA ALA A 129 36.47 -1.42 60.28
C ALA A 129 35.04 -1.30 60.79
N ARG A 130 34.39 -0.22 60.32
CA ARG A 130 33.01 0.08 60.67
C ARG A 130 32.20 0.28 59.37
N VAL A 131 31.10 -0.45 59.23
CA VAL A 131 30.13 -0.27 58.17
C VAL A 131 28.88 0.39 58.71
N VAL A 132 28.39 1.41 58.02
CA VAL A 132 27.18 2.16 58.41
C VAL A 132 26.25 2.22 57.19
N VAL A 133 24.95 2.07 57.42
CA VAL A 133 23.93 2.29 56.36
C VAL A 133 23.80 3.81 56.16
N GLU A 134 24.37 4.31 55.06
CA GLU A 134 24.31 5.73 54.68
C GLU A 134 22.95 6.11 54.17
N GLN A 135 22.41 5.23 53.28
CA GLN A 135 21.09 5.46 52.69
C GLN A 135 20.28 4.16 52.74
N ARG A 136 19.07 4.25 53.32
CA ARG A 136 18.11 3.14 53.31
C ARG A 136 17.33 3.07 52.05
N ALA A 137 16.92 1.85 51.65
CA ALA A 137 16.04 1.62 50.50
C ALA A 137 14.66 2.22 50.77
N SER A 138 14.16 2.93 49.79
CA SER A 138 12.75 3.34 49.66
C SER A 138 11.94 2.36 48.81
N ILE A 139 10.62 2.44 48.91
CA ILE A 139 9.75 1.64 48.04
C ILE A 139 9.89 2.15 46.58
N PRO A 140 10.31 1.31 45.64
CA PRO A 140 10.41 1.71 44.27
C PRO A 140 9.03 1.95 43.64
N GLU A 141 8.84 3.09 42.98
CA GLU A 141 7.56 3.49 42.40
C GLU A 141 7.29 2.81 41.03
N ARG A 142 8.33 2.38 40.33
CA ARG A 142 8.24 1.80 39.00
C ARG A 142 9.06 0.52 38.90
N PRO A 143 8.58 -0.48 38.16
CA PRO A 143 9.37 -1.66 37.85
C PRO A 143 10.54 -1.31 36.93
N VAL A 144 11.66 -2.02 37.08
CA VAL A 144 12.82 -1.91 36.17
C VAL A 144 12.73 -2.88 34.98
N THR A 145 11.91 -3.91 35.14
CA THR A 145 11.62 -4.91 34.09
C THR A 145 10.13 -5.20 34.10
N PRO A 146 9.47 -5.33 32.92
CA PRO A 146 9.99 -5.08 31.57
C PRO A 146 10.15 -3.59 31.23
N ASP A 147 11.17 -3.26 30.44
CA ASP A 147 11.33 -1.91 29.90
C ASP A 147 10.33 -1.69 28.76
N THR A 148 9.17 -1.16 29.12
CA THR A 148 8.04 -0.92 28.21
C THR A 148 8.43 -0.03 27.04
N THR A 149 9.21 1.01 27.28
CA THR A 149 9.63 1.97 26.25
C THR A 149 10.51 1.30 25.18
N ARG A 150 11.49 0.51 25.63
CA ARG A 150 12.38 -0.24 24.75
C ARG A 150 11.62 -1.30 23.95
N ASN A 151 10.73 -2.05 24.58
CA ASN A 151 9.97 -3.12 23.94
C ASN A 151 8.99 -2.57 22.90
N ILE A 152 8.31 -1.45 23.19
CA ILE A 152 7.45 -0.77 22.22
C ILE A 152 8.27 -0.20 21.05
N GLY A 153 9.39 0.46 21.35
CA GLY A 153 10.30 0.99 20.33
C GLY A 153 10.79 -0.09 19.35
N LEU A 154 11.27 -1.20 19.88
CA LEU A 154 11.69 -2.36 19.07
C LEU A 154 10.53 -2.94 18.28
N GLY A 155 9.34 -3.04 18.88
CA GLY A 155 8.14 -3.54 18.22
C GLY A 155 7.69 -2.67 17.05
N VAL A 156 7.82 -1.35 17.15
CA VAL A 156 7.53 -0.40 16.08
C VAL A 156 8.54 -0.54 14.92
N ILE A 157 9.83 -0.60 15.23
CA ILE A 157 10.90 -0.74 14.22
C ILE A 157 10.72 -2.04 13.44
N LEU A 158 10.53 -3.17 14.14
CA LEU A 158 10.33 -4.47 13.50
C LEU A 158 9.04 -4.51 12.67
N GLY A 159 7.95 -3.93 13.19
CA GLY A 159 6.67 -3.86 12.48
C GLY A 159 6.77 -3.02 11.20
N LEU A 160 7.50 -1.90 11.24
CA LEU A 160 7.73 -1.06 10.08
C LEU A 160 8.59 -1.77 9.03
N ALA A 161 9.68 -2.41 9.45
CA ALA A 161 10.57 -3.16 8.56
C ALA A 161 9.82 -4.32 7.87
N LEU A 162 9.02 -5.07 8.62
CA LEU A 162 8.20 -6.16 8.07
C LEU A 162 7.13 -5.62 7.11
N GLY A 163 6.47 -4.50 7.47
CA GLY A 163 5.46 -3.87 6.63
C GLY A 163 6.03 -3.39 5.29
N ILE A 164 7.18 -2.74 5.30
CA ILE A 164 7.89 -2.33 4.07
C ILE A 164 8.31 -3.55 3.27
N GLY A 165 8.89 -4.57 3.90
CA GLY A 165 9.29 -5.80 3.23
C GLY A 165 8.13 -6.50 2.53
N LEU A 166 6.98 -6.62 3.19
CA LEU A 166 5.77 -7.20 2.60
C LEU A 166 5.20 -6.33 1.47
N ALA A 167 5.25 -5.01 1.58
CA ALA A 167 4.81 -4.10 0.52
C ALA A 167 5.66 -4.24 -0.74
N VAL A 168 6.98 -4.28 -0.59
CA VAL A 168 7.92 -4.50 -1.70
C VAL A 168 7.72 -5.89 -2.32
N LEU A 169 7.61 -6.93 -1.49
CA LEU A 169 7.36 -8.29 -1.97
C LEU A 169 6.04 -8.37 -2.77
N ARG A 170 4.97 -7.74 -2.28
CA ARG A 170 3.70 -7.66 -2.97
C ARG A 170 3.82 -6.96 -4.33
N ASP A 171 4.58 -5.87 -4.40
CA ASP A 171 4.79 -5.12 -5.65
C ASP A 171 5.63 -5.92 -6.65
N MET A 172 6.66 -6.62 -6.19
CA MET A 172 7.47 -7.52 -7.03
C MET A 172 6.68 -8.71 -7.59
N LEU A 173 5.68 -9.21 -6.87
CA LEU A 173 4.82 -10.32 -7.29
C LEU A 173 3.63 -9.87 -8.14
N ASP A 174 3.41 -8.55 -8.28
CA ASP A 174 2.31 -8.03 -9.07
C ASP A 174 2.64 -8.05 -10.57
N ASN A 175 2.10 -9.05 -11.27
CA ASN A 175 2.27 -9.27 -12.71
C ASN A 175 1.17 -8.58 -13.55
N THR A 176 0.44 -7.61 -13.01
CA THR A 176 -0.62 -6.92 -13.73
C THR A 176 -0.07 -5.79 -14.61
N VAL A 177 -0.77 -5.52 -15.71
CA VAL A 177 -0.48 -4.41 -16.62
C VAL A 177 -1.01 -3.11 -16.02
N LYS A 178 -0.10 -2.15 -15.76
CA LYS A 178 -0.42 -0.86 -15.15
C LYS A 178 0.04 0.35 -15.97
N ASP A 179 0.72 0.12 -17.06
CA ASP A 179 1.26 1.18 -17.90
C ASP A 179 1.20 0.81 -19.39
N ARG A 180 1.26 1.84 -20.23
CA ARG A 180 1.17 1.73 -21.68
C ARG A 180 2.35 0.96 -22.26
N ALA A 181 3.56 1.23 -21.79
CA ALA A 181 4.78 0.63 -22.34
C ALA A 181 4.78 -0.89 -22.13
N THR A 182 4.38 -1.35 -20.95
CA THR A 182 4.19 -2.78 -20.67
C THR A 182 3.12 -3.39 -21.57
N LEU A 183 1.99 -2.69 -21.78
CA LEU A 183 0.93 -3.18 -22.65
C LEU A 183 1.42 -3.36 -24.09
N GLU A 184 2.08 -2.36 -24.64
CA GLU A 184 2.64 -2.40 -26.00
C GLU A 184 3.75 -3.46 -26.15
N ALA A 185 4.61 -3.60 -25.15
CA ALA A 185 5.67 -4.60 -25.14
C ALA A 185 5.13 -6.05 -25.13
N VAL A 186 4.05 -6.31 -24.38
CA VAL A 186 3.45 -7.65 -24.30
C VAL A 186 2.64 -7.99 -25.54
N THR A 187 1.95 -7.00 -26.12
CA THR A 187 1.03 -7.24 -27.25
C THR A 187 1.70 -7.07 -28.60
N GLY A 188 2.88 -6.46 -28.69
CA GLY A 188 3.53 -6.11 -29.94
C GLY A 188 2.74 -5.08 -30.78
N SER A 189 1.70 -4.46 -30.20
CA SER A 189 0.76 -3.58 -30.89
C SER A 189 0.52 -2.29 -30.11
N GLY A 190 0.29 -1.19 -30.83
CA GLY A 190 0.06 0.11 -30.23
C GLY A 190 -1.25 0.20 -29.43
N VAL A 191 -1.26 1.06 -28.39
CA VAL A 191 -2.49 1.40 -27.66
C VAL A 191 -3.29 2.43 -28.46
N VAL A 192 -4.43 2.00 -28.99
CA VAL A 192 -5.34 2.81 -29.82
C VAL A 192 -6.43 3.51 -29.02
N GLY A 193 -6.69 3.09 -27.78
CA GLY A 193 -7.69 3.70 -26.91
C GLY A 193 -7.38 3.56 -25.43
N ASN A 194 -7.71 4.62 -24.69
CA ASN A 194 -7.62 4.67 -23.23
C ASN A 194 -9.00 5.03 -22.67
N ILE A 195 -9.69 4.07 -22.07
CA ILE A 195 -11.05 4.23 -21.57
C ILE A 195 -11.01 4.38 -20.05
N PRO A 196 -11.43 5.53 -19.51
CA PRO A 196 -11.44 5.76 -18.06
C PRO A 196 -12.50 4.90 -17.36
N LEU A 197 -12.27 4.64 -16.05
CA LEU A 197 -13.25 3.97 -15.21
C LEU A 197 -14.42 4.91 -14.90
N ASP A 198 -15.62 4.53 -15.36
CA ASP A 198 -16.87 5.15 -14.97
C ASP A 198 -17.70 4.16 -14.15
N LYS A 199 -17.89 4.46 -12.86
CA LYS A 199 -18.64 3.60 -11.94
C LYS A 199 -20.16 3.72 -12.12
N GLU A 200 -20.63 4.87 -12.58
CA GLU A 200 -22.07 5.16 -12.71
C GLU A 200 -22.66 4.43 -13.90
N ARG A 201 -21.87 4.21 -14.96
CA ARG A 201 -22.29 3.50 -16.17
C ARG A 201 -22.25 1.98 -16.09
N ARG A 202 -21.94 1.42 -14.95
CA ARG A 202 -21.83 -0.03 -14.79
C ARG A 202 -23.12 -0.79 -15.10
N LYS A 203 -24.29 -0.15 -14.90
CA LYS A 203 -25.61 -0.73 -15.18
C LYS A 203 -26.11 -0.41 -16.59
N ASN A 204 -25.76 0.76 -17.12
CA ASN A 204 -26.17 1.24 -18.44
C ASN A 204 -24.93 1.63 -19.25
N PRO A 205 -24.27 0.67 -19.89
CA PRO A 205 -23.00 0.92 -20.57
C PRO A 205 -23.11 1.74 -21.85
N ALA A 206 -24.28 1.75 -22.50
CA ALA A 206 -24.51 2.49 -23.77
C ALA A 206 -24.54 4.01 -23.52
N ILE A 207 -23.70 4.74 -24.25
CA ILE A 207 -23.59 6.20 -24.20
C ILE A 207 -24.50 6.84 -25.28
N SER A 208 -25.28 7.83 -24.87
CA SER A 208 -25.99 8.71 -25.80
C SER A 208 -25.07 9.87 -26.19
N PHE A 209 -24.30 9.71 -27.23
CA PHE A 209 -23.26 10.65 -27.62
C PHE A 209 -23.79 12.06 -27.95
N ASP A 210 -25.03 12.20 -28.39
CA ASP A 210 -25.66 13.50 -28.70
C ASP A 210 -25.69 14.43 -27.49
N SER A 211 -25.89 13.89 -26.30
CA SER A 211 -26.04 14.65 -25.06
C SER A 211 -24.86 14.50 -24.08
N ASP A 212 -24.03 13.47 -24.26
CA ASP A 212 -22.95 13.14 -23.33
C ASP A 212 -21.62 13.74 -23.76
N ARG A 213 -21.08 14.62 -22.91
CA ARG A 213 -19.76 15.25 -23.06
C ARG A 213 -18.78 14.82 -21.96
N SER A 214 -19.00 13.67 -21.36
CA SER A 214 -18.12 13.13 -20.33
C SER A 214 -16.77 12.69 -20.88
N ALA A 215 -15.80 12.52 -19.98
CA ALA A 215 -14.46 12.04 -20.35
C ALA A 215 -14.49 10.67 -21.04
N ILE A 216 -15.47 9.82 -20.73
CA ILE A 216 -15.60 8.51 -21.34
C ILE A 216 -16.16 8.62 -22.78
N SER A 217 -17.10 9.52 -23.06
CA SER A 217 -17.59 9.74 -24.41
C SER A 217 -16.49 10.29 -25.33
N GLU A 218 -15.68 11.23 -24.83
CA GLU A 218 -14.50 11.71 -25.56
C GLU A 218 -13.43 10.63 -25.78
N ALA A 219 -13.27 9.71 -24.85
CA ALA A 219 -12.35 8.59 -25.01
C ALA A 219 -12.80 7.66 -26.18
N PHE A 220 -14.10 7.41 -26.31
CA PHE A 220 -14.64 6.62 -27.45
C PHE A 220 -14.58 7.37 -28.75
N ARG A 221 -14.81 8.70 -28.78
CA ARG A 221 -14.61 9.51 -30.01
C ARG A 221 -13.14 9.45 -30.47
N LYS A 222 -12.18 9.55 -29.54
CA LYS A 222 -10.75 9.37 -29.84
C LYS A 222 -10.45 7.96 -30.37
N LEU A 223 -11.00 6.93 -29.70
CA LEU A 223 -10.84 5.55 -30.18
C LEU A 223 -11.37 5.37 -31.61
N ARG A 224 -12.56 5.90 -31.93
CA ARG A 224 -13.12 5.92 -33.29
C ARG A 224 -12.15 6.57 -34.28
N THR A 225 -11.68 7.78 -33.95
CA THR A 225 -10.74 8.50 -34.79
C THR A 225 -9.47 7.69 -35.04
N ASN A 226 -8.88 7.13 -34.00
CA ASN A 226 -7.69 6.31 -34.11
C ASN A 226 -7.91 5.08 -35.01
N LEU A 227 -9.07 4.43 -34.92
CA LEU A 227 -9.40 3.28 -35.75
C LEU A 227 -9.51 3.66 -37.23
N GLN A 228 -10.10 4.82 -37.55
CA GLN A 228 -10.22 5.32 -38.91
C GLN A 228 -8.86 5.62 -39.57
N PHE A 229 -7.85 5.99 -38.74
CA PHE A 229 -6.50 6.28 -39.24
C PHE A 229 -5.55 5.07 -39.23
N LEU A 230 -5.96 3.90 -38.78
CA LEU A 230 -5.08 2.71 -38.75
C LEU A 230 -4.70 2.22 -40.15
N ALA A 231 -5.59 2.34 -41.11
CA ALA A 231 -5.32 1.97 -42.49
C ALA A 231 -6.15 2.88 -43.44
N VAL A 232 -5.54 3.99 -43.87
CA VAL A 232 -6.21 5.03 -44.66
C VAL A 232 -6.78 4.50 -46.00
N ASP A 233 -6.03 3.61 -46.66
CA ASP A 233 -6.41 3.08 -47.97
C ASP A 233 -7.42 1.93 -47.91
N ASN A 234 -7.46 1.18 -46.82
CA ASN A 234 -8.35 0.05 -46.61
C ASN A 234 -8.71 -0.08 -45.12
N PRO A 235 -9.60 0.78 -44.59
CA PRO A 235 -9.97 0.77 -43.20
C PRO A 235 -10.66 -0.55 -42.83
N PRO A 236 -10.31 -1.11 -41.63
CA PRO A 236 -10.93 -2.34 -41.16
C PRO A 236 -12.42 -2.11 -40.91
N ARG A 237 -13.27 -2.92 -41.54
CA ARG A 237 -14.73 -2.80 -41.47
C ARG A 237 -15.34 -3.82 -40.50
N ALA A 238 -14.86 -5.07 -40.51
CA ALA A 238 -15.29 -6.09 -39.55
C ALA A 238 -14.26 -6.23 -38.44
N ILE A 239 -14.62 -5.76 -37.27
CA ILE A 239 -13.72 -5.65 -36.12
C ILE A 239 -14.24 -6.53 -34.97
N VAL A 240 -13.41 -7.47 -34.51
CA VAL A 240 -13.72 -8.31 -33.37
C VAL A 240 -13.16 -7.64 -32.12
N ILE A 241 -14.00 -7.50 -31.07
CA ILE A 241 -13.63 -6.99 -29.75
C ILE A 241 -13.49 -8.19 -28.82
N THR A 242 -12.27 -8.41 -28.32
CA THR A 242 -11.98 -9.52 -27.40
C THR A 242 -11.08 -9.09 -26.22
N SER A 243 -10.77 -10.03 -25.34
CA SER A 243 -9.88 -9.81 -24.18
C SER A 243 -9.22 -11.11 -23.75
N SER A 244 -8.19 -11.05 -22.91
CA SER A 244 -7.60 -12.24 -22.32
C SER A 244 -8.56 -12.96 -21.36
N MET A 245 -9.20 -12.20 -20.46
CA MET A 245 -10.04 -12.71 -19.40
C MET A 245 -11.43 -12.03 -19.35
N PRO A 246 -12.41 -12.62 -18.64
CA PRO A 246 -13.72 -11.98 -18.43
C PRO A 246 -13.62 -10.64 -17.67
N ALA A 247 -14.60 -9.76 -17.91
CA ALA A 247 -14.74 -8.46 -17.21
C ALA A 247 -13.60 -7.45 -17.48
N GLU A 248 -13.00 -7.48 -18.66
CA GLU A 248 -12.02 -6.50 -19.14
C GLU A 248 -12.62 -5.38 -20.00
N GLY A 249 -13.95 -5.35 -20.15
CA GLY A 249 -14.67 -4.26 -20.79
C GLY A 249 -15.04 -4.49 -22.27
N LYS A 250 -14.98 -5.73 -22.79
CA LYS A 250 -15.30 -6.08 -24.19
C LYS A 250 -16.64 -5.52 -24.67
N SER A 251 -17.74 -6.01 -24.11
CA SER A 251 -19.10 -5.65 -24.54
C SER A 251 -19.39 -4.15 -24.37
N THR A 252 -18.89 -3.54 -23.28
CA THR A 252 -18.99 -2.09 -23.09
C THR A 252 -18.24 -1.33 -24.18
N THR A 253 -17.05 -1.79 -24.57
CA THR A 253 -16.28 -1.17 -25.64
C THR A 253 -16.91 -1.43 -26.99
N ALA A 254 -17.40 -2.64 -27.25
CA ALA A 254 -18.09 -2.98 -28.51
C ALA A 254 -19.31 -2.09 -28.73
N ILE A 255 -20.16 -1.93 -27.72
CA ILE A 255 -21.35 -1.07 -27.79
C ILE A 255 -20.95 0.37 -28.08
N ASN A 256 -20.03 0.93 -27.33
CA ASN A 256 -19.73 2.36 -27.37
C ASN A 256 -18.88 2.74 -28.60
N ILE A 257 -18.04 1.86 -29.14
CA ILE A 257 -17.37 2.12 -30.40
C ILE A 257 -18.36 2.04 -31.58
N ALA A 258 -19.32 1.09 -31.56
CA ALA A 258 -20.37 1.03 -32.52
C ALA A 258 -21.26 2.30 -32.52
N LEU A 259 -21.62 2.78 -31.32
CA LEU A 259 -22.37 4.02 -31.14
C LEU A 259 -21.55 5.26 -31.58
N ALA A 260 -20.25 5.31 -31.30
CA ALA A 260 -19.39 6.41 -31.73
C ALA A 260 -19.20 6.46 -33.26
N LEU A 261 -19.20 5.30 -33.91
CA LEU A 261 -19.20 5.19 -35.40
C LEU A 261 -20.55 5.62 -35.98
N ALA A 262 -21.67 5.21 -35.37
CA ALA A 262 -23.00 5.62 -35.80
C ALA A 262 -23.22 7.13 -35.61
N GLU A 263 -22.69 7.76 -34.54
CA GLU A 263 -22.67 9.23 -34.34
C GLU A 263 -21.98 9.95 -35.53
N ALA A 264 -20.98 9.32 -36.13
CA ALA A 264 -20.27 9.87 -37.29
C ALA A 264 -20.98 9.52 -38.64
N GLU A 265 -22.27 9.27 -38.59
CA GLU A 265 -23.13 9.01 -39.74
C GLU A 265 -22.79 7.74 -40.57
N HIS A 266 -22.04 6.79 -39.95
CA HIS A 266 -21.83 5.47 -40.55
C HIS A 266 -23.00 4.54 -40.25
N ASN A 267 -23.31 3.66 -41.23
CA ASN A 267 -24.25 2.57 -41.04
C ASN A 267 -23.54 1.39 -40.36
N VAL A 268 -23.85 1.14 -39.08
CA VAL A 268 -23.11 0.21 -38.19
C VAL A 268 -24.00 -0.94 -37.75
N VAL A 269 -23.45 -2.16 -37.81
CA VAL A 269 -24.06 -3.31 -37.15
C VAL A 269 -23.20 -3.79 -36.03
N ILE A 270 -23.82 -4.01 -34.86
CA ILE A 270 -23.18 -4.71 -33.73
C ILE A 270 -23.70 -6.14 -33.64
N VAL A 271 -22.77 -7.09 -33.53
CA VAL A 271 -23.06 -8.53 -33.52
C VAL A 271 -22.67 -9.12 -32.16
N ASP A 272 -23.58 -9.85 -31.53
CA ASP A 272 -23.29 -10.61 -30.31
C ASP A 272 -22.69 -11.97 -30.68
N GLY A 273 -21.38 -12.04 -30.73
CA GLY A 273 -20.59 -13.25 -31.00
C GLY A 273 -20.31 -14.08 -29.77
N ASP A 274 -20.69 -13.61 -28.56
CA ASP A 274 -20.61 -14.42 -27.34
C ASP A 274 -21.88 -15.27 -27.20
N LEU A 275 -21.94 -16.37 -27.97
CA LEU A 275 -23.08 -17.30 -27.94
C LEU A 275 -23.20 -18.08 -26.61
N ARG A 276 -22.21 -17.97 -25.70
CA ARG A 276 -22.21 -18.67 -24.42
C ARG A 276 -22.80 -17.83 -23.31
N ARG A 277 -22.48 -16.52 -23.26
CA ARG A 277 -22.94 -15.55 -22.27
C ARG A 277 -23.39 -14.25 -22.93
N PRO A 278 -24.43 -14.31 -23.76
CA PRO A 278 -24.87 -13.16 -24.53
C PRO A 278 -25.32 -12.02 -23.63
N SER A 279 -24.96 -10.79 -24.00
CA SER A 279 -25.20 -9.63 -23.17
C SER A 279 -25.76 -8.41 -23.94
N LEU A 280 -25.57 -8.30 -25.27
CA LEU A 280 -25.97 -7.14 -26.03
C LEU A 280 -27.48 -6.88 -25.98
N HIS A 281 -28.31 -7.94 -26.01
CA HIS A 281 -29.76 -7.80 -25.92
C HIS A 281 -30.21 -7.09 -24.63
N LYS A 282 -29.51 -7.31 -23.52
CA LYS A 282 -29.81 -6.66 -22.22
C LYS A 282 -29.39 -5.21 -22.19
N TYR A 283 -28.22 -4.88 -22.76
CA TYR A 283 -27.69 -3.52 -22.77
C TYR A 283 -28.36 -2.59 -23.76
N LEU A 284 -28.89 -3.13 -24.83
CA LEU A 284 -29.54 -2.37 -25.91
C LEU A 284 -31.06 -2.48 -25.87
N ASP A 285 -31.62 -3.23 -24.91
CA ASP A 285 -33.05 -3.47 -24.73
C ASP A 285 -33.71 -4.10 -25.99
N LEU A 286 -33.14 -5.25 -26.40
CA LEU A 286 -33.51 -5.98 -27.63
C LEU A 286 -34.03 -7.38 -27.33
N VAL A 287 -34.65 -8.01 -28.34
CA VAL A 287 -35.07 -9.41 -28.27
C VAL A 287 -33.83 -10.32 -28.43
N GLY A 288 -33.57 -11.19 -27.42
CA GLY A 288 -32.41 -12.08 -27.41
C GLY A 288 -32.65 -13.49 -27.96
N THR A 289 -33.88 -13.84 -28.40
CA THR A 289 -34.25 -15.20 -28.79
C THR A 289 -33.93 -15.56 -30.22
N VAL A 290 -33.86 -14.58 -31.10
CA VAL A 290 -33.52 -14.71 -32.55
C VAL A 290 -32.27 -13.89 -32.82
N GLY A 291 -31.30 -14.44 -33.55
CA GLY A 291 -30.02 -13.78 -33.83
C GLY A 291 -29.00 -14.70 -34.50
N VAL A 292 -27.72 -14.51 -34.21
CA VAL A 292 -26.58 -15.21 -34.85
C VAL A 292 -26.81 -16.73 -34.89
N SER A 293 -27.12 -17.35 -33.76
CA SER A 293 -27.30 -18.81 -33.69
C SER A 293 -28.46 -19.30 -34.55
N THR A 294 -29.55 -18.51 -34.62
CA THR A 294 -30.72 -18.84 -35.42
C THR A 294 -30.43 -18.71 -36.92
N VAL A 295 -29.71 -17.66 -37.32
CA VAL A 295 -29.28 -17.46 -38.72
C VAL A 295 -28.33 -18.57 -39.15
N LEU A 296 -27.31 -18.87 -38.37
CA LEU A 296 -26.30 -19.89 -38.66
C LEU A 296 -26.88 -21.29 -38.75
N SER A 297 -27.95 -21.58 -38.03
CA SER A 297 -28.66 -22.86 -38.09
C SER A 297 -29.73 -22.92 -39.21
N GLY A 298 -29.93 -21.82 -39.96
CA GLY A 298 -30.93 -21.76 -41.03
C GLY A 298 -32.38 -21.61 -40.53
N GLY A 299 -32.56 -21.24 -39.23
CA GLY A 299 -33.88 -21.06 -38.64
C GLY A 299 -34.54 -19.72 -38.90
N ALA A 300 -33.78 -18.72 -39.38
CA ALA A 300 -34.26 -17.39 -39.79
C ALA A 300 -33.30 -16.78 -40.80
N SER A 301 -33.80 -15.86 -41.65
CA SER A 301 -32.94 -15.07 -42.54
C SER A 301 -32.22 -13.97 -41.74
N LEU A 302 -31.12 -13.43 -42.33
CA LEU A 302 -30.41 -12.31 -41.73
C LEU A 302 -31.33 -11.10 -41.54
N SER A 303 -32.09 -10.73 -42.56
CA SER A 303 -32.99 -9.58 -42.56
C SER A 303 -34.09 -9.67 -41.50
N GLU A 304 -34.60 -10.87 -41.18
CA GLU A 304 -35.55 -11.10 -40.08
C GLU A 304 -34.94 -11.04 -38.71
N SER A 305 -33.62 -11.27 -38.59
CA SER A 305 -32.88 -11.33 -37.34
C SER A 305 -32.23 -9.99 -36.94
N LEU A 306 -32.07 -9.07 -37.89
CA LEU A 306 -31.55 -7.73 -37.66
C LEU A 306 -32.57 -6.88 -36.90
N GLN A 307 -32.14 -6.22 -35.82
CA GLN A 307 -33.00 -5.37 -35.02
C GLN A 307 -32.49 -3.94 -35.02
N LYS A 308 -33.37 -2.98 -35.31
CA LYS A 308 -33.07 -1.55 -35.15
C LYS A 308 -32.98 -1.23 -33.65
N THR A 309 -31.91 -0.54 -33.27
CA THR A 309 -31.76 -0.06 -31.89
C THR A 309 -32.46 1.29 -31.71
N ARG A 310 -32.57 1.75 -30.47
CA ARG A 310 -33.04 3.12 -30.17
C ARG A 310 -32.04 4.22 -30.59
N PHE A 311 -30.85 3.84 -31.02
CA PHE A 311 -29.80 4.76 -31.45
C PHE A 311 -29.77 4.82 -32.98
N PRO A 312 -29.91 6.01 -33.58
CA PRO A 312 -29.84 6.18 -35.03
C PRO A 312 -28.51 5.66 -35.61
N GLY A 313 -28.55 5.04 -36.78
CA GLY A 313 -27.35 4.50 -37.45
C GLY A 313 -26.82 3.18 -36.89
N LEU A 314 -27.36 2.69 -35.75
CA LEU A 314 -26.94 1.42 -35.15
C LEU A 314 -28.02 0.34 -35.27
N THR A 315 -27.69 -0.72 -36.01
CA THR A 315 -28.44 -1.98 -36.05
C THR A 315 -27.75 -3.04 -35.20
N ALA A 316 -28.49 -3.99 -34.66
CA ALA A 316 -27.94 -5.05 -33.83
C ALA A 316 -28.40 -6.44 -34.37
N LEU A 317 -27.44 -7.39 -34.30
CA LEU A 317 -27.71 -8.82 -34.46
C LEU A 317 -27.36 -9.49 -33.10
N THR A 318 -28.38 -9.83 -32.33
CA THR A 318 -28.20 -10.50 -31.03
C THR A 318 -27.73 -11.94 -31.22
N SER A 319 -27.33 -12.62 -30.14
CA SER A 319 -26.81 -14.00 -30.22
C SER A 319 -27.83 -15.03 -30.67
N GLY A 320 -29.13 -14.79 -30.40
CA GLY A 320 -30.17 -15.81 -30.51
C GLY A 320 -30.13 -16.79 -29.30
N ALA A 321 -30.82 -17.92 -29.45
CA ALA A 321 -30.79 -18.99 -28.44
C ALA A 321 -29.37 -19.57 -28.27
N ILE A 322 -28.99 -19.93 -27.07
CA ILE A 322 -27.66 -20.52 -26.76
C ILE A 322 -27.59 -21.90 -27.44
N PRO A 323 -26.68 -22.12 -28.40
CA PRO A 323 -26.54 -23.39 -29.08
C PRO A 323 -25.71 -24.37 -28.23
N PRO A 324 -25.84 -25.71 -28.46
CA PRO A 324 -25.02 -26.69 -27.73
C PRO A 324 -23.54 -26.67 -28.12
N ASN A 325 -23.21 -26.24 -29.35
CA ASN A 325 -21.88 -26.27 -29.96
C ASN A 325 -21.49 -24.89 -30.57
N PRO A 326 -21.28 -23.84 -29.72
CA PRO A 326 -21.00 -22.48 -30.21
C PRO A 326 -19.77 -22.39 -31.14
N SER A 327 -18.65 -23.03 -30.79
CA SER A 327 -17.40 -22.93 -31.56
C SER A 327 -17.52 -23.53 -32.98
N GLU A 328 -18.20 -24.66 -33.13
CA GLU A 328 -18.45 -25.30 -34.45
C GLU A 328 -19.34 -24.42 -35.30
N LEU A 329 -20.39 -23.84 -34.71
CA LEU A 329 -21.31 -22.97 -35.38
C LEU A 329 -20.61 -21.70 -35.89
N LEU A 330 -19.80 -21.06 -35.07
CA LEU A 330 -19.01 -19.88 -35.44
C LEU A 330 -17.88 -20.20 -36.45
N GLY A 331 -17.35 -21.44 -36.44
CA GLY A 331 -16.35 -21.89 -37.42
C GLY A 331 -16.92 -22.37 -38.76
N SER A 332 -18.23 -22.40 -38.91
CA SER A 332 -18.90 -22.89 -40.10
C SER A 332 -18.75 -21.98 -41.31
N GLN A 333 -19.00 -22.52 -42.53
CA GLN A 333 -19.07 -21.71 -43.76
C GLN A 333 -20.23 -20.71 -43.70
N ALA A 334 -21.32 -21.05 -42.98
CA ALA A 334 -22.44 -20.15 -42.77
C ALA A 334 -22.04 -18.87 -42.01
N ALA A 335 -21.14 -19.00 -40.98
CA ALA A 335 -20.65 -17.85 -40.26
C ALA A 335 -19.76 -16.92 -41.12
N LYS A 336 -18.94 -17.48 -42.01
CA LYS A 336 -18.14 -16.70 -42.97
C LYS A 336 -19.03 -15.97 -43.96
N ASN A 337 -20.09 -16.64 -44.47
CA ASN A 337 -21.07 -16.03 -45.36
C ASN A 337 -21.83 -14.91 -44.66
N LEU A 338 -22.25 -15.11 -43.40
CA LEU A 338 -22.90 -14.09 -42.58
C LEU A 338 -22.04 -12.82 -42.44
N LEU A 339 -20.75 -12.98 -42.11
CA LEU A 339 -19.84 -11.84 -42.02
C LEU A 339 -19.66 -11.13 -43.37
N ALA A 340 -19.61 -11.87 -44.47
CA ALA A 340 -19.52 -11.30 -45.82
C ALA A 340 -20.78 -10.51 -46.19
N GLU A 341 -21.97 -11.04 -45.88
CA GLU A 341 -23.25 -10.38 -46.10
C GLU A 341 -23.36 -9.09 -45.24
N LEU A 342 -23.01 -9.14 -44.00
CA LEU A 342 -22.97 -7.96 -43.12
C LEU A 342 -21.99 -6.88 -43.62
N ARG A 343 -20.83 -7.28 -44.15
CA ARG A 343 -19.88 -6.32 -44.77
C ARG A 343 -20.40 -5.69 -46.04
N ALA A 344 -21.26 -6.37 -46.75
CA ALA A 344 -21.85 -5.82 -47.97
C ALA A 344 -22.92 -4.78 -47.65
N GLU A 345 -23.62 -4.92 -46.52
CA GLU A 345 -24.76 -4.07 -46.14
C GLU A 345 -24.37 -2.90 -45.23
N PHE A 346 -23.38 -3.07 -44.38
CA PHE A 346 -22.96 -2.08 -43.37
C PHE A 346 -21.57 -1.53 -43.62
N ASP A 347 -21.34 -0.27 -43.23
CA ASP A 347 -20.02 0.35 -43.28
C ASP A 347 -19.07 -0.27 -42.26
N TYR A 348 -19.58 -0.60 -41.05
CA TYR A 348 -18.84 -1.25 -39.98
C TYR A 348 -19.63 -2.41 -39.37
N VAL A 349 -18.91 -3.51 -39.11
CA VAL A 349 -19.40 -4.70 -38.40
C VAL A 349 -18.58 -4.85 -37.10
N ILE A 350 -19.17 -4.53 -35.96
CA ILE A 350 -18.52 -4.67 -34.67
C ILE A 350 -18.98 -5.94 -33.99
N VAL A 351 -18.08 -6.86 -33.74
CA VAL A 351 -18.39 -8.18 -33.15
C VAL A 351 -17.92 -8.20 -31.69
N ASP A 352 -18.87 -8.25 -30.76
CA ASP A 352 -18.57 -8.56 -29.36
C ASP A 352 -18.32 -10.06 -29.22
N SER A 353 -17.21 -10.47 -28.60
CA SER A 353 -16.80 -11.87 -28.55
C SER A 353 -16.48 -12.35 -27.13
N THR A 354 -16.15 -13.64 -27.01
CA THR A 354 -15.71 -14.26 -25.75
C THR A 354 -14.28 -13.88 -25.39
N PRO A 355 -13.84 -14.06 -24.11
CA PRO A 355 -12.43 -13.97 -23.75
C PRO A 355 -11.62 -15.12 -24.39
N LEU A 356 -10.43 -14.81 -24.91
CA LEU A 356 -9.57 -15.77 -25.66
C LEU A 356 -9.10 -16.96 -24.84
N LEU A 357 -8.77 -16.75 -23.54
CA LEU A 357 -8.26 -17.83 -22.69
C LEU A 357 -9.36 -18.73 -22.14
N ALA A 358 -10.62 -18.29 -22.24
CA ALA A 358 -11.73 -19.10 -21.75
C ALA A 358 -12.18 -20.13 -22.80
N VAL A 359 -12.24 -19.74 -24.07
CA VAL A 359 -12.75 -20.54 -25.18
C VAL A 359 -12.17 -20.07 -26.53
N THR A 360 -12.24 -20.90 -27.56
CA THR A 360 -11.67 -20.63 -28.88
C THR A 360 -12.56 -19.75 -29.77
N ASP A 361 -13.79 -19.46 -29.39
CA ASP A 361 -14.81 -18.77 -30.19
C ASP A 361 -14.31 -17.43 -30.72
N ALA A 362 -13.63 -16.61 -29.88
CA ALA A 362 -13.08 -15.33 -30.29
C ALA A 362 -11.97 -15.46 -31.34
N ALA A 363 -11.11 -16.47 -31.24
CA ALA A 363 -10.06 -16.72 -32.23
C ALA A 363 -10.64 -17.14 -33.56
N ILE A 364 -11.71 -17.94 -33.57
CA ILE A 364 -12.44 -18.35 -34.80
C ILE A 364 -13.05 -17.13 -35.48
N LEU A 365 -13.74 -16.25 -34.75
CA LEU A 365 -14.30 -15.02 -35.28
C LEU A 365 -13.22 -14.07 -35.78
N ALA A 366 -12.11 -13.95 -35.06
CA ALA A 366 -10.96 -13.12 -35.39
C ALA A 366 -10.33 -13.51 -36.74
N ALA A 367 -10.19 -14.81 -37.01
CA ALA A 367 -9.64 -15.33 -38.25
C ALA A 367 -10.52 -15.00 -39.50
N ALA A 368 -11.81 -14.68 -39.29
CA ALA A 368 -12.74 -14.33 -40.39
C ALA A 368 -12.98 -12.80 -40.49
N ALA A 369 -12.44 -12.00 -39.56
CA ALA A 369 -12.58 -10.56 -39.51
C ALA A 369 -11.40 -9.81 -40.14
N ASP A 370 -11.54 -8.48 -40.32
CA ASP A 370 -10.45 -7.63 -40.82
C ASP A 370 -9.41 -7.34 -39.73
N GLY A 371 -9.78 -7.49 -38.46
CA GLY A 371 -8.87 -7.39 -37.36
C GLY A 371 -9.52 -7.40 -35.99
N VAL A 372 -8.64 -7.36 -34.98
CA VAL A 372 -9.02 -7.53 -33.58
C VAL A 372 -8.59 -6.32 -32.76
N LEU A 373 -9.51 -5.83 -31.94
CA LEU A 373 -9.18 -4.95 -30.83
C LEU A 373 -9.07 -5.76 -29.56
N MET A 374 -7.89 -5.73 -28.93
CA MET A 374 -7.59 -6.44 -27.70
C MET A 374 -7.84 -5.56 -26.49
N MET A 375 -8.75 -5.96 -25.60
CA MET A 375 -9.01 -5.25 -24.36
C MET A 375 -8.04 -5.69 -23.28
N ALA A 376 -7.45 -4.73 -22.56
CA ALA A 376 -6.68 -4.98 -21.37
C ALA A 376 -7.17 -4.05 -20.24
N ARG A 377 -7.43 -4.61 -19.07
CA ARG A 377 -7.92 -3.86 -17.91
C ARG A 377 -6.79 -3.43 -17.01
N PHE A 378 -6.71 -2.13 -16.74
CA PHE A 378 -5.72 -1.53 -15.84
C PHE A 378 -5.68 -2.22 -14.47
N GLY A 379 -4.48 -2.64 -14.04
CA GLY A 379 -4.23 -3.25 -12.75
C GLY A 379 -4.99 -4.56 -12.46
N LYS A 380 -5.47 -5.23 -13.53
CA LYS A 380 -6.18 -6.52 -13.44
C LYS A 380 -5.68 -7.53 -14.46
N THR A 381 -5.55 -7.16 -15.73
CA THR A 381 -5.00 -8.04 -16.75
C THR A 381 -3.56 -8.36 -16.42
N LYS A 382 -3.20 -9.63 -16.36
CA LYS A 382 -1.83 -10.08 -16.14
C LYS A 382 -1.06 -10.19 -17.43
N ARG A 383 0.25 -9.91 -17.37
CA ARG A 383 1.14 -9.95 -18.54
C ARG A 383 1.14 -11.31 -19.22
N ASP A 384 1.20 -12.39 -18.46
CA ASP A 384 1.25 -13.76 -18.97
C ASP A 384 -0.08 -14.13 -19.64
N GLU A 385 -1.23 -13.80 -19.00
CA GLU A 385 -2.55 -14.03 -19.57
C GLU A 385 -2.72 -13.27 -20.90
N LEU A 386 -2.26 -12.01 -20.95
CA LEU A 386 -2.31 -11.21 -22.16
C LEU A 386 -1.42 -11.76 -23.27
N SER A 387 -0.19 -12.17 -22.96
CA SER A 387 0.75 -12.78 -23.90
C SER A 387 0.19 -14.07 -24.51
N HIS A 388 -0.40 -14.96 -23.70
CA HIS A 388 -1.02 -16.18 -24.18
C HIS A 388 -2.24 -15.89 -25.10
N ALA A 389 -3.03 -14.86 -24.75
CA ALA A 389 -4.17 -14.45 -25.58
C ALA A 389 -3.72 -13.90 -26.93
N VAL A 390 -2.65 -13.10 -26.97
CA VAL A 390 -2.04 -12.60 -28.21
C VAL A 390 -1.50 -13.76 -29.04
N GLY A 391 -0.76 -14.69 -28.42
CA GLY A 391 -0.28 -15.90 -29.10
C GLY A 391 -1.41 -16.74 -29.72
N SER A 392 -2.60 -16.76 -29.11
CA SER A 392 -3.76 -17.43 -29.67
C SER A 392 -4.29 -16.76 -30.93
N LEU A 393 -4.22 -15.40 -31.02
CA LEU A 393 -4.58 -14.65 -32.22
C LEU A 393 -3.55 -14.85 -33.34
N GLU A 394 -2.26 -14.80 -32.99
CA GLU A 394 -1.17 -15.06 -33.96
C GLU A 394 -1.24 -16.46 -34.53
N GLY A 395 -1.58 -17.47 -33.72
CA GLY A 395 -1.74 -18.86 -34.14
C GLY A 395 -2.81 -19.10 -35.17
N VAL A 396 -3.82 -18.21 -35.24
CA VAL A 396 -4.88 -18.26 -36.26
C VAL A 396 -4.69 -17.22 -37.40
N GLY A 397 -3.58 -16.47 -37.37
CA GLY A 397 -3.26 -15.43 -38.32
C GLY A 397 -4.21 -14.22 -38.29
N ALA A 398 -4.87 -13.95 -37.17
CA ALA A 398 -5.78 -12.82 -37.02
C ALA A 398 -5.00 -11.51 -36.85
N PRO A 399 -5.20 -10.49 -37.72
CA PRO A 399 -4.49 -9.23 -37.59
C PRO A 399 -4.95 -8.46 -36.36
N MET A 400 -3.99 -8.02 -35.52
CA MET A 400 -4.28 -7.20 -34.36
C MET A 400 -4.22 -5.72 -34.72
N LEU A 401 -5.36 -5.02 -34.62
CA LEU A 401 -5.49 -3.60 -34.93
C LEU A 401 -4.92 -2.71 -33.89
N GLY A 402 -4.88 -3.18 -32.64
CA GLY A 402 -4.36 -2.47 -31.49
C GLY A 402 -4.97 -2.92 -30.20
N THR A 403 -4.48 -2.31 -29.13
CA THR A 403 -4.99 -2.57 -27.78
C THR A 403 -5.80 -1.40 -27.26
N VAL A 404 -6.82 -1.70 -26.45
CA VAL A 404 -7.61 -0.71 -25.73
C VAL A 404 -7.40 -0.91 -24.24
N PHE A 405 -6.82 0.09 -23.59
CA PHE A 405 -6.59 0.06 -22.15
C PHE A 405 -7.84 0.56 -21.43
N THR A 406 -8.48 -0.29 -20.66
CA THR A 406 -9.79 -0.03 -20.06
C THR A 406 -9.72 0.20 -18.56
N MET A 407 -10.73 0.90 -18.06
CA MET A 407 -10.91 1.16 -16.61
C MET A 407 -9.72 1.87 -15.96
N LEU A 408 -9.11 2.81 -16.68
CA LEU A 408 -8.03 3.64 -16.12
C LEU A 408 -8.54 4.52 -14.97
N PRO A 409 -7.76 4.68 -13.90
CA PRO A 409 -8.14 5.55 -12.78
C PRO A 409 -8.19 7.01 -13.25
N THR A 410 -9.28 7.71 -12.88
CA THR A 410 -9.49 9.13 -13.20
C THR A 410 -8.81 10.08 -12.18
N ARG A 411 -8.40 9.55 -11.01
CA ARG A 411 -7.74 10.30 -9.93
C ARG A 411 -6.47 9.55 -9.49
N GLY A 412 -5.34 10.21 -9.53
CA GLY A 412 -4.04 9.69 -9.08
C GLY A 412 -2.94 10.12 -10.04
N GLY A 413 -1.93 10.84 -9.52
CA GLY A 413 -0.85 11.49 -10.27
C GLY A 413 0.12 10.55 -10.97
N SER A 414 -0.35 9.71 -11.86
CA SER A 414 0.51 9.04 -12.83
C SER A 414 0.40 9.73 -14.18
N ALA A 415 1.50 9.80 -14.92
CA ALA A 415 1.79 10.55 -16.14
C ALA A 415 0.77 10.44 -17.31
N TYR A 416 -0.37 9.80 -17.10
CA TYR A 416 -1.45 9.61 -18.08
C TYR A 416 -2.45 10.76 -18.11
N GLY A 417 -2.33 11.77 -17.23
CA GLY A 417 -3.23 12.93 -17.14
C GLY A 417 -2.96 14.05 -18.13
N TYR A 418 -1.96 13.98 -18.98
CA TYR A 418 -1.55 15.08 -19.86
C TYR A 418 -2.55 15.44 -20.97
N GLY A 419 -3.66 14.74 -21.14
CA GLY A 419 -4.64 15.01 -22.17
C GLY A 419 -5.98 15.61 -21.71
N TYR A 420 -6.32 15.54 -20.42
CA TYR A 420 -7.68 15.87 -19.96
C TYR A 420 -7.85 17.23 -19.30
N SER A 421 -6.75 17.93 -18.96
CA SER A 421 -6.82 19.21 -18.21
C SER A 421 -7.09 20.46 -19.06
N TYR A 422 -7.07 20.36 -20.40
CA TYR A 422 -7.13 21.53 -21.25
C TYR A 422 -8.55 21.92 -21.72
N TYR A 423 -9.60 21.12 -21.47
CA TYR A 423 -10.97 21.38 -21.92
C TYR A 423 -12.06 21.29 -20.84
N GLY A 424 -11.69 21.23 -19.57
CA GLY A 424 -12.61 21.34 -18.44
C GLY A 424 -12.65 22.78 -17.95
N GLY A 425 -13.46 23.64 -18.61
CA GLY A 425 -13.72 25.00 -18.14
C GLY A 425 -14.41 24.98 -16.78
N ASP A 426 -13.79 25.66 -15.85
CA ASP A 426 -14.23 26.01 -14.51
C ASP A 426 -15.71 26.47 -14.47
N ASN A 427 -16.52 25.78 -13.72
CA ASN A 427 -17.71 26.35 -13.09
C ASN A 427 -17.91 25.70 -11.70
N THR A 428 -17.03 26.08 -10.77
CA THR A 428 -17.34 26.00 -9.33
C THR A 428 -16.83 27.27 -8.68
N GLN A 429 -17.76 28.22 -8.55
CA GLN A 429 -17.62 29.37 -7.66
C GLN A 429 -17.44 28.85 -6.23
N SER A 430 -16.27 29.08 -5.66
CA SER A 430 -16.04 28.96 -4.22
C SER A 430 -16.70 30.15 -3.51
N PRO A 431 -17.42 29.94 -2.40
CA PRO A 431 -17.93 31.03 -1.59
C PRO A 431 -16.78 31.71 -0.86
N LEU A 432 -16.69 33.01 -1.04
CA LEU A 432 -15.83 33.94 -0.29
C LEU A 432 -16.10 33.80 1.22
N GLN A 433 -15.12 33.43 1.97
CA GLN A 433 -15.06 33.69 3.41
C GLN A 433 -14.91 35.20 3.64
N GLN A 434 -15.97 35.81 4.16
CA GLN A 434 -15.92 37.09 4.82
C GLN A 434 -15.23 36.91 6.17
N ASP A 435 -14.09 37.58 6.35
CA ASP A 435 -13.63 37.90 7.69
C ASP A 435 -13.58 39.41 7.86
N ARG A 436 -14.36 39.81 8.88
CA ARG A 436 -14.50 41.21 9.34
C ARG A 436 -13.35 41.51 10.28
N THR A 437 -12.66 42.59 10.07
CA THR A 437 -12.33 43.56 11.16
C THR A 437 -11.98 44.93 10.57
N SER A 438 -12.74 45.88 11.03
CA SER A 438 -12.68 47.35 10.96
C SER A 438 -11.34 47.94 11.43
N THR A 439 -10.87 49.05 10.98
CA THR A 439 -11.32 50.46 11.10
C THR A 439 -10.25 51.38 10.50
N PRO A 440 -10.60 52.64 10.15
CA PRO A 440 -9.89 53.48 9.17
C PRO A 440 -9.05 54.63 9.81
N ALA A 441 -8.16 55.20 9.05
CA ALA A 441 -7.75 56.62 9.07
C ALA A 441 -6.51 56.79 8.20
N GLU A 442 -6.58 57.64 7.34
CA GLU A 442 -6.18 59.03 7.06
C GLU A 442 -5.32 59.14 5.82
N THR A 443 -5.88 59.87 4.86
CA THR A 443 -5.18 60.57 3.77
C THR A 443 -4.41 61.77 4.34
N PRO A 444 -3.31 62.26 3.75
CA PRO A 444 -3.43 63.22 2.65
C PRO A 444 -2.33 63.16 1.56
N SER A 445 -2.73 63.58 0.37
CA SER A 445 -1.91 64.05 -0.76
C SER A 445 -1.40 65.54 -0.49
N PRO A 446 -0.77 66.22 -1.44
CA PRO A 446 0.25 65.93 -2.46
C PRO A 446 1.41 66.96 -2.43
N GLN A 447 2.43 66.80 -3.27
CA GLN A 447 3.21 67.81 -3.94
C GLN A 447 4.54 67.28 -4.50
N ASN A 448 4.70 67.29 -5.79
CA ASN A 448 5.25 68.30 -6.69
C ASN A 448 6.79 68.27 -6.88
N SER A 449 7.15 68.33 -8.13
CA SER A 449 8.35 68.87 -8.80
C SER A 449 9.45 67.86 -9.11
N ALA A 450 9.65 67.50 -10.37
CA ALA A 450 10.15 68.24 -11.52
C ALA A 450 11.67 68.16 -11.66
N GLN A 451 12.12 67.90 -12.91
CA GLN A 451 13.43 68.17 -13.51
C GLN A 451 14.53 67.09 -13.20
N GLY A 452 15.28 66.58 -14.12
CA GLY A 452 15.57 66.95 -15.49
C GLY A 452 16.75 66.11 -16.01
N VAL A 453 16.73 65.89 -17.27
CA VAL A 453 17.80 66.09 -18.25
C VAL A 453 19.00 65.10 -18.33
N ALA A 454 19.02 64.38 -19.49
CA ALA A 454 20.14 64.20 -20.45
C ALA A 454 21.27 63.20 -20.08
N ALA A 455 21.50 62.22 -20.89
CA ALA A 455 22.15 62.13 -22.17
C ALA A 455 23.47 61.33 -22.16
N GLN A 456 23.67 60.65 -23.26
CA GLN A 456 24.93 60.12 -23.86
C GLN A 456 25.41 58.75 -23.38
N ALA A 457 25.32 57.72 -24.22
CA ALA A 457 25.95 57.47 -25.51
C ALA A 457 27.36 56.82 -25.40
N GLN A 458 27.49 55.80 -26.19
CA GLN A 458 28.70 55.24 -26.83
C GLN A 458 29.26 53.96 -26.17
N LYS A 459 29.11 52.83 -26.91
CA LYS A 459 30.02 52.24 -27.93
C LYS A 459 31.19 51.45 -27.38
N HIS A 460 31.34 50.24 -27.75
CA HIS A 460 32.33 49.50 -28.54
C HIS A 460 32.42 48.05 -28.03
N GLU A 461 32.15 47.15 -28.88
CA GLU A 461 32.99 46.33 -29.74
C GLU A 461 33.55 45.07 -29.06
N VAL A 462 33.20 43.98 -29.69
CA VAL A 462 33.71 42.63 -29.89
C VAL A 462 35.24 42.66 -30.22
N PRO A 463 36.11 41.64 -30.19
CA PRO A 463 35.84 40.20 -30.36
C PRO A 463 36.74 39.28 -29.51
N GLU A 464 36.51 38.05 -29.40
CA GLU A 464 37.04 36.82 -29.97
C GLU A 464 36.25 35.61 -29.48
#